data_26a7ec671a92d23f9a155208ba13f7f7
#
_entry.id   26a7ec671a92d23f9a155208ba13f7f7
#
_cell.length_a   1.000
_cell.length_b   1.000
_cell.length_c   1.000
_cell.angle_alpha   90.00
_cell.angle_beta   90.00
_cell.angle_gamma   90.00
#
_symmetry.space_group_name_H-M   'P 1'
#
loop_
_entity.id
_entity.type
_entity.pdbx_description
1 polymer ?
#
loop_
_entity_poly.entity_id
_entity_poly.type
_entity_poly.pdbx_seq_one_letter_code
_entity_poly.pdbx_strand_id
1 'polypeptide(L)'
;MFYYKGHSMLTTLPSPSAQTIRQSVPDQEDIIRRSLERSARYGVDPHLDGAPESTRLSDEQLRERINGQRVFYTLAKEQIDSLYRLLRDTGFCMALADSEGYVLYVVGDSDLVEHFKRRRCIPGYRWTERDIGTCAIGLSLEERVPVFLPGDRMYSAQARKISNAGAPVFSLDGGRVLGAISLSGGSDMMHIHTLGLVRQAAETVTSQLRERERIRELAIKNQYMRALVESDSRGIVT
;
A
#
# COMPACT_ATOMS: atom_id res chain seq x y z
N MET A 1 -27.44 41.88 42.66
CA MET A 1 -27.09 40.49 43.04
C MET A 1 -28.04 39.57 42.28
N PHE A 2 -27.70 39.24 41.02
CA PHE A 2 -28.51 38.38 40.14
C PHE A 2 -27.68 37.14 39.75
N TYR A 3 -28.08 35.98 40.26
CA TYR A 3 -27.50 34.68 39.88
C TYR A 3 -28.15 34.20 38.57
N TYR A 4 -27.34 34.04 37.52
CA TYR A 4 -27.72 33.34 36.29
C TYR A 4 -27.35 31.85 36.44
N LYS A 5 -28.35 30.98 36.60
CA LYS A 5 -28.22 29.53 36.46
C LYS A 5 -28.34 29.17 34.99
N GLY A 6 -27.21 28.99 34.31
CA GLY A 6 -27.16 28.38 32.98
C GLY A 6 -27.07 26.86 33.10
N HIS A 7 -28.13 26.14 32.74
CA HIS A 7 -28.09 24.70 32.53
C HIS A 7 -27.48 24.42 31.15
N SER A 8 -26.22 23.98 31.09
CA SER A 8 -25.61 23.42 29.91
C SER A 8 -26.04 21.96 29.77
N MET A 9 -27.01 21.68 28.90
CA MET A 9 -27.25 20.33 28.40
C MET A 9 -26.17 20.00 27.38
N LEU A 10 -25.02 19.52 27.85
CA LEU A 10 -24.08 18.78 27.01
C LEU A 10 -24.68 17.38 26.82
N THR A 11 -25.35 17.18 25.69
CA THR A 11 -25.71 15.85 25.16
C THR A 11 -24.40 15.13 24.83
N THR A 12 -23.94 14.29 25.74
CA THR A 12 -22.85 13.35 25.52
C THR A 12 -23.32 12.34 24.46
N LEU A 13 -22.82 12.48 23.25
CA LEU A 13 -22.94 11.44 22.25
C LEU A 13 -22.29 10.16 22.83
N PRO A 14 -22.95 9.00 22.75
CA PRO A 14 -22.36 7.77 23.23
C PRO A 14 -21.08 7.47 22.44
N SER A 15 -19.96 7.35 23.15
CA SER A 15 -18.73 6.86 22.53
C SER A 15 -18.96 5.46 21.97
N PRO A 16 -18.49 5.15 20.74
CA PRO A 16 -18.64 3.81 20.19
C PRO A 16 -18.02 2.80 21.15
N SER A 17 -18.76 1.74 21.47
CA SER A 17 -18.28 0.70 22.38
C SER A 17 -16.99 0.08 21.83
N ALA A 18 -16.09 -0.35 22.72
CA ALA A 18 -14.85 -1.03 22.34
C ALA A 18 -15.08 -2.26 21.45
N GLN A 19 -16.29 -2.85 21.48
CA GLN A 19 -16.73 -3.92 20.58
C GLN A 19 -16.98 -3.43 19.15
N THR A 20 -17.52 -2.21 18.95
CA THR A 20 -17.76 -1.63 17.62
C THR A 20 -16.44 -1.29 16.92
N ILE A 21 -15.41 -0.88 17.68
CA ILE A 21 -14.08 -0.60 17.14
C ILE A 21 -13.34 -1.91 16.76
N ARG A 22 -13.56 -3.00 17.52
CA ARG A 22 -12.96 -4.32 17.21
C ARG A 22 -13.50 -4.96 15.94
N GLN A 23 -14.74 -4.65 15.52
CA GLN A 23 -15.34 -5.19 14.27
C GLN A 23 -14.77 -4.58 12.98
N SER A 24 -13.95 -3.53 13.05
CA SER A 24 -13.40 -2.83 11.89
C SER A 24 -11.96 -3.22 11.52
N VAL A 25 -11.26 -3.98 12.34
CA VAL A 25 -9.89 -4.45 12.05
C VAL A 25 -9.94 -5.96 11.83
N PRO A 26 -9.62 -6.45 10.61
CA PRO A 26 -9.57 -7.88 10.35
C PRO A 26 -8.59 -8.58 11.31
N ASP A 27 -8.93 -9.79 11.72
CA ASP A 27 -8.05 -10.61 12.56
C ASP A 27 -6.76 -10.96 11.79
N GLN A 28 -5.65 -10.36 12.19
CA GLN A 28 -4.35 -10.52 11.54
C GLN A 28 -3.88 -11.99 11.57
N GLU A 29 -4.15 -12.71 12.67
CA GLU A 29 -3.77 -14.11 12.81
C GLU A 29 -4.53 -15.00 11.83
N ASP A 30 -5.82 -14.77 11.65
CA ASP A 30 -6.64 -15.52 10.69
C ASP A 30 -6.21 -15.25 9.24
N ILE A 31 -5.89 -14.00 8.90
CA ILE A 31 -5.34 -13.60 7.59
C ILE A 31 -4.02 -14.33 7.32
N ILE A 32 -3.09 -14.32 8.28
CA ILE A 32 -1.78 -14.98 8.15
C ILE A 32 -1.96 -16.49 8.00
N ARG A 33 -2.81 -17.10 8.80
CA ARG A 33 -3.11 -18.56 8.72
C ARG A 33 -3.61 -18.93 7.32
N ARG A 34 -4.59 -18.22 6.77
CA ARG A 34 -5.09 -18.46 5.40
C ARG A 34 -4.00 -18.33 4.35
N SER A 35 -3.13 -17.34 4.49
CA SER A 35 -1.99 -17.13 3.58
C SER A 35 -0.99 -18.29 3.62
N LEU A 36 -0.65 -18.77 4.82
CA LEU A 36 0.23 -19.93 4.98
C LEU A 36 -0.37 -21.17 4.33
N GLU A 37 -1.67 -21.42 4.51
CA GLU A 37 -2.39 -22.51 3.87
C GLU A 37 -2.41 -22.40 2.33
N ARG A 38 -2.62 -21.18 1.79
CA ARG A 38 -2.54 -20.93 0.34
C ARG A 38 -1.13 -21.19 -0.20
N SER A 39 -0.12 -20.67 0.49
CA SER A 39 1.30 -20.86 0.12
C SER A 39 1.68 -22.34 0.03
N ALA A 40 1.24 -23.14 1.02
CA ALA A 40 1.45 -24.57 1.02
C ALA A 40 0.72 -25.27 -0.15
N ARG A 41 -0.52 -24.87 -0.45
CA ARG A 41 -1.29 -25.40 -1.61
C ARG A 41 -0.69 -25.04 -2.95
N TYR A 42 0.01 -23.91 -3.06
CA TYR A 42 0.76 -23.51 -4.26
C TYR A 42 2.04 -24.32 -4.44
N GLY A 43 2.44 -25.13 -3.45
CA GLY A 43 3.65 -25.93 -3.51
C GLY A 43 4.94 -25.10 -3.41
N VAL A 44 4.88 -23.91 -2.79
CA VAL A 44 6.07 -23.08 -2.59
C VAL A 44 7.03 -23.79 -1.63
N ASP A 45 8.33 -23.85 -2.01
CA ASP A 45 9.36 -24.41 -1.13
C ASP A 45 9.61 -23.46 0.07
N PRO A 46 9.41 -23.91 1.33
CA PRO A 46 9.69 -23.09 2.51
C PRO A 46 11.16 -22.68 2.66
N HIS A 47 12.07 -23.37 1.97
CA HIS A 47 13.50 -23.07 1.96
C HIS A 47 13.93 -22.16 0.81
N LEU A 48 12.99 -21.74 -0.04
CA LEU A 48 13.27 -20.83 -1.14
C LEU A 48 13.89 -19.52 -0.65
N ASP A 49 15.04 -19.16 -1.21
CA ASP A 49 15.75 -17.94 -0.86
C ASP A 49 15.46 -16.80 -1.86
N GLY A 50 14.22 -16.31 -1.82
CA GLY A 50 13.74 -15.17 -2.62
C GLY A 50 13.00 -15.55 -3.90
N ALA A 51 12.65 -14.53 -4.70
CA ALA A 51 11.84 -14.71 -5.90
C ALA A 51 12.52 -15.57 -6.95
N PRO A 52 11.81 -16.53 -7.60
CA PRO A 52 12.35 -17.31 -8.70
C PRO A 52 12.78 -16.43 -9.88
N GLU A 53 13.86 -16.79 -10.56
CA GLU A 53 14.32 -16.06 -11.74
C GLU A 53 13.27 -16.01 -12.86
N SER A 54 12.44 -17.04 -12.94
CA SER A 54 11.32 -17.11 -13.91
C SER A 54 10.26 -16.02 -13.71
N THR A 55 10.27 -15.34 -12.57
CA THR A 55 9.34 -14.22 -12.28
C THR A 55 9.89 -12.86 -12.68
N ARG A 56 11.11 -12.81 -13.25
CA ARG A 56 11.77 -11.57 -13.63
C ARG A 56 11.21 -10.99 -14.93
N LEU A 57 10.88 -9.70 -14.91
CA LEU A 57 10.63 -8.90 -16.11
C LEU A 57 11.93 -8.47 -16.77
N SER A 58 11.92 -8.30 -18.09
CA SER A 58 12.99 -7.54 -18.75
C SER A 58 12.94 -6.05 -18.33
N ASP A 59 14.05 -5.34 -18.53
CA ASP A 59 14.12 -3.91 -18.23
C ASP A 59 13.11 -3.10 -19.07
N GLU A 60 12.79 -3.55 -20.28
CA GLU A 60 11.78 -2.95 -21.13
C GLU A 60 10.37 -3.17 -20.58
N GLN A 61 10.03 -4.42 -20.24
CA GLN A 61 8.75 -4.75 -19.62
C GLN A 61 8.52 -4.00 -18.30
N LEU A 62 9.57 -3.84 -17.48
CA LEU A 62 9.49 -3.06 -16.24
C LEU A 62 9.20 -1.58 -16.54
N ARG A 63 9.90 -0.99 -17.53
CA ARG A 63 9.67 0.40 -17.94
C ARG A 63 8.26 0.61 -18.48
N GLU A 64 7.77 -0.29 -19.33
CA GLU A 64 6.40 -0.23 -19.85
C GLU A 64 5.36 -0.32 -18.74
N ARG A 65 5.56 -1.21 -17.79
CA ARG A 65 4.70 -1.39 -16.63
C ARG A 65 4.64 -0.13 -15.74
N ILE A 66 5.77 0.49 -15.47
CA ILE A 66 5.84 1.77 -14.73
C ILE A 66 5.16 2.89 -15.51
N ASN A 67 5.39 2.98 -16.82
CA ASN A 67 4.79 4.01 -17.68
C ASN A 67 3.26 3.86 -17.75
N GLY A 68 2.75 2.62 -17.85
CA GLY A 68 1.31 2.35 -17.89
C GLY A 68 0.56 2.74 -16.62
N GLN A 69 1.27 2.91 -15.50
CA GLN A 69 0.71 3.34 -14.21
C GLN A 69 1.50 4.52 -13.59
N ARG A 70 2.02 5.40 -14.43
CA ARG A 70 2.98 6.45 -14.05
C ARG A 70 2.50 7.33 -12.91
N VAL A 71 1.22 7.70 -12.88
CA VAL A 71 0.66 8.57 -11.82
C VAL A 71 0.72 7.86 -10.47
N PHE A 72 0.27 6.61 -10.40
CA PHE A 72 0.35 5.78 -9.20
C PHE A 72 1.81 5.63 -8.75
N TYR A 73 2.70 5.22 -9.66
CA TYR A 73 4.13 5.05 -9.37
C TYR A 73 4.77 6.30 -8.78
N THR A 74 4.53 7.47 -9.42
CA THR A 74 5.13 8.74 -8.97
C THR A 74 4.66 9.12 -7.57
N LEU A 75 3.35 9.09 -7.33
CA LEU A 75 2.77 9.44 -6.02
C LEU A 75 3.23 8.49 -4.91
N ALA A 76 3.21 7.18 -5.20
CA ALA A 76 3.64 6.17 -4.23
C ALA A 76 5.14 6.28 -3.93
N LYS A 77 5.97 6.52 -4.95
CA LYS A 77 7.41 6.73 -4.77
C LYS A 77 7.70 7.97 -3.93
N GLU A 78 7.05 9.11 -4.23
CA GLU A 78 7.21 10.36 -3.46
C GLU A 78 6.83 10.16 -1.98
N GLN A 79 5.73 9.44 -1.73
CA GLN A 79 5.29 9.13 -0.37
C GLN A 79 6.25 8.19 0.36
N ILE A 80 6.77 7.17 -0.32
CA ILE A 80 7.77 6.25 0.22
C ILE A 80 9.07 7.02 0.55
N ASP A 81 9.57 7.84 -0.38
CA ASP A 81 10.78 8.64 -0.17
C ASP A 81 10.62 9.61 1.01
N SER A 82 9.44 10.21 1.15
CA SER A 82 9.13 11.11 2.27
C SER A 82 9.15 10.38 3.61
N LEU A 83 8.52 9.21 3.68
CA LEU A 83 8.51 8.40 4.90
C LEU A 83 9.90 7.84 5.21
N TYR A 84 10.63 7.34 4.19
CA TYR A 84 11.97 6.80 4.40
C TYR A 84 12.97 7.85 4.89
N ARG A 85 12.85 9.13 4.48
CA ARG A 85 13.70 10.19 5.05
C ARG A 85 13.61 10.31 6.58
N LEU A 86 12.46 9.95 7.16
CA LEU A 86 12.26 9.91 8.61
C LEU A 86 12.80 8.62 9.26
N LEU A 87 12.94 7.55 8.47
CA LEU A 87 13.34 6.22 8.92
C LEU A 87 14.80 5.87 8.56
N ARG A 88 15.51 6.79 7.91
CA ARG A 88 16.90 6.57 7.48
C ARG A 88 17.78 6.23 8.69
N ASP A 89 18.70 5.30 8.50
CA ASP A 89 19.69 4.84 9.48
C ASP A 89 19.05 4.18 10.73
N THR A 90 17.81 3.71 10.61
CA THR A 90 17.08 3.02 11.70
C THR A 90 16.77 1.55 11.37
N GLY A 91 17.39 0.97 10.34
CA GLY A 91 17.26 -0.45 9.99
C GLY A 91 15.98 -0.79 9.24
N PHE A 92 15.49 0.12 8.39
CA PHE A 92 14.27 -0.10 7.60
C PHE A 92 14.50 -0.07 6.10
N CYS A 93 13.64 -0.79 5.39
CA CYS A 93 13.55 -0.79 3.93
C CYS A 93 12.09 -0.76 3.50
N MET A 94 11.79 0.01 2.46
CA MET A 94 10.45 0.12 1.88
C MET A 94 10.46 -0.37 0.45
N ALA A 95 9.35 -0.98 0.03
CA ALA A 95 9.13 -1.40 -1.35
C ALA A 95 7.73 -0.98 -1.83
N LEU A 96 7.65 -0.70 -3.13
CA LEU A 96 6.41 -0.54 -3.89
C LEU A 96 6.26 -1.71 -4.83
N ALA A 97 5.10 -2.35 -4.84
CA ALA A 97 4.73 -3.32 -5.84
C ALA A 97 3.43 -2.90 -6.54
N ASP A 98 3.24 -3.37 -7.77
CA ASP A 98 1.96 -3.19 -8.49
C ASP A 98 0.91 -4.23 -8.07
N SER A 99 -0.26 -4.19 -8.72
CA SER A 99 -1.39 -5.09 -8.41
C SER A 99 -1.12 -6.57 -8.71
N GLU A 100 -0.11 -6.88 -9.51
CA GLU A 100 0.33 -8.25 -9.81
C GLU A 100 1.49 -8.70 -8.93
N GLY A 101 1.96 -7.83 -8.01
CA GLY A 101 3.06 -8.11 -7.09
C GLY A 101 4.45 -7.89 -7.65
N TYR A 102 4.60 -7.30 -8.84
CA TYR A 102 5.91 -6.91 -9.34
C TYR A 102 6.45 -5.73 -8.56
N VAL A 103 7.63 -5.89 -7.99
CA VAL A 103 8.34 -4.81 -7.32
C VAL A 103 8.71 -3.73 -8.34
N LEU A 104 8.33 -2.49 -8.07
CA LEU A 104 8.58 -1.33 -8.94
C LEU A 104 9.65 -0.42 -8.37
N TYR A 105 9.77 -0.34 -7.05
CA TYR A 105 10.69 0.55 -6.35
C TYR A 105 11.09 -0.03 -5.00
N VAL A 106 12.35 0.21 -4.61
CA VAL A 106 12.90 -0.15 -3.29
C VAL A 106 13.80 0.96 -2.81
N VAL A 107 13.68 1.33 -1.55
CA VAL A 107 14.58 2.24 -0.84
C VAL A 107 14.72 1.79 0.60
N GLY A 108 15.92 1.91 1.16
CA GLY A 108 16.18 1.45 2.52
C GLY A 108 17.63 1.63 2.92
N ASP A 109 17.92 1.25 4.15
CA ASP A 109 19.28 1.22 4.65
C ASP A 109 20.09 0.12 3.97
N SER A 110 21.39 0.38 3.77
CA SER A 110 22.26 -0.42 2.89
C SER A 110 22.20 -1.92 3.17
N ASP A 111 22.22 -2.32 4.43
CA ASP A 111 22.27 -3.72 4.84
C ASP A 111 20.98 -4.49 4.48
N LEU A 112 19.83 -3.82 4.65
CA LEU A 112 18.54 -4.40 4.26
C LEU A 112 18.35 -4.40 2.74
N VAL A 113 18.76 -3.32 2.06
CA VAL A 113 18.72 -3.28 0.59
C VAL A 113 19.59 -4.38 0.01
N GLU A 114 20.77 -4.64 0.56
CA GLU A 114 21.62 -5.74 0.13
C GLU A 114 21.02 -7.12 0.43
N HIS A 115 20.39 -7.27 1.61
CA HIS A 115 19.61 -8.47 1.93
C HIS A 115 18.48 -8.70 0.90
N PHE A 116 17.75 -7.65 0.53
CA PHE A 116 16.67 -7.75 -0.44
C PHE A 116 17.16 -8.02 -1.86
N LYS A 117 18.32 -7.48 -2.26
CA LYS A 117 18.96 -7.83 -3.54
C LYS A 117 19.27 -9.32 -3.63
N ARG A 118 19.87 -9.89 -2.58
CA ARG A 118 20.15 -11.34 -2.54
C ARG A 118 18.90 -12.18 -2.69
N ARG A 119 17.80 -11.74 -2.10
CA ARG A 119 16.50 -12.41 -2.18
C ARG A 119 15.67 -12.01 -3.41
N ARG A 120 16.21 -11.20 -4.29
CA ARG A 120 15.52 -10.68 -5.47
C ARG A 120 14.22 -9.90 -5.15
N CYS A 121 14.12 -9.25 -3.99
CA CYS A 121 13.11 -8.25 -3.69
C CYS A 121 13.55 -6.89 -4.25
N ILE A 122 13.68 -6.81 -5.56
CA ILE A 122 14.16 -5.64 -6.30
C ILE A 122 13.23 -5.38 -7.50
N PRO A 123 13.28 -4.19 -8.08
CA PRO A 123 12.45 -3.87 -9.24
C PRO A 123 12.55 -4.92 -10.36
N GLY A 124 11.40 -5.32 -10.89
CA GLY A 124 11.26 -6.30 -11.94
C GLY A 124 10.95 -7.73 -11.48
N TYR A 125 11.14 -8.07 -10.21
CA TYR A 125 10.75 -9.39 -9.69
C TYR A 125 9.36 -9.38 -9.09
N ARG A 126 8.64 -10.52 -9.20
CA ARG A 126 7.31 -10.68 -8.64
C ARG A 126 7.35 -11.31 -7.24
N TRP A 127 6.61 -10.69 -6.32
CA TRP A 127 6.55 -11.06 -4.92
C TRP A 127 5.10 -11.33 -4.48
N THR A 128 4.59 -12.49 -4.90
CA THR A 128 3.25 -12.97 -4.52
C THR A 128 3.34 -14.23 -3.66
N GLU A 129 2.22 -14.62 -3.05
CA GLU A 129 2.12 -15.86 -2.30
C GLU A 129 2.42 -17.11 -3.16
N ARG A 130 2.17 -17.04 -4.48
CA ARG A 130 2.47 -18.14 -5.42
C ARG A 130 3.95 -18.30 -5.69
N ASP A 131 4.70 -17.21 -5.63
CA ASP A 131 6.11 -17.20 -6.02
C ASP A 131 7.04 -17.48 -4.84
N ILE A 132 6.74 -16.90 -3.67
CA ILE A 132 7.63 -16.92 -2.50
C ILE A 132 6.94 -17.32 -1.18
N GLY A 133 5.66 -17.66 -1.24
CA GLY A 133 4.84 -17.92 -0.07
C GLY A 133 4.40 -16.65 0.65
N THR A 134 3.91 -16.80 1.87
CA THR A 134 3.39 -15.71 2.70
C THR A 134 4.42 -14.62 2.88
N CYS A 135 4.11 -13.42 2.36
CA CYS A 135 4.89 -12.19 2.45
C CYS A 135 3.94 -10.99 2.53
N ALA A 136 4.37 -9.87 3.10
CA ALA A 136 3.46 -8.74 3.34
C ALA A 136 2.91 -8.11 2.05
N ILE A 137 3.70 -8.06 0.97
CA ILE A 137 3.25 -7.58 -0.35
C ILE A 137 2.12 -8.48 -0.85
N GLY A 138 2.39 -9.79 -1.06
CA GLY A 138 1.42 -10.74 -1.58
C GLY A 138 0.17 -10.84 -0.71
N LEU A 139 0.35 -10.89 0.61
CA LEU A 139 -0.74 -10.98 1.58
C LEU A 139 -1.65 -9.75 1.55
N SER A 140 -1.08 -8.53 1.52
CA SER A 140 -1.88 -7.31 1.46
C SER A 140 -2.62 -7.13 0.13
N LEU A 141 -2.05 -7.61 -0.97
CA LEU A 141 -2.71 -7.61 -2.28
C LEU A 141 -3.89 -8.60 -2.32
N GLU A 142 -3.70 -9.82 -1.82
CA GLU A 142 -4.70 -10.89 -1.84
C GLU A 142 -5.87 -10.59 -0.89
N GLU A 143 -5.59 -10.23 0.36
CA GLU A 143 -6.61 -9.95 1.37
C GLU A 143 -7.19 -8.53 1.24
N ARG A 144 -6.53 -7.64 0.49
CA ARG A 144 -6.96 -6.25 0.23
C ARG A 144 -7.09 -5.41 1.51
N VAL A 145 -6.28 -5.71 2.51
CA VAL A 145 -6.22 -5.01 3.80
C VAL A 145 -4.78 -4.76 4.23
N PRO A 146 -4.55 -3.78 5.11
CA PRO A 146 -3.25 -3.61 5.73
C PRO A 146 -2.91 -4.82 6.61
N VAL A 147 -1.67 -5.31 6.50
CA VAL A 147 -1.20 -6.50 7.20
C VAL A 147 0.13 -6.24 7.91
N PHE A 148 0.27 -6.79 9.11
CA PHE A 148 1.54 -6.91 9.82
C PHE A 148 1.93 -8.38 9.87
N LEU A 149 3.08 -8.71 9.33
CA LEU A 149 3.59 -10.08 9.25
C LEU A 149 4.87 -10.19 10.09
N PRO A 150 4.79 -10.77 11.30
CA PRO A 150 5.97 -11.07 12.10
C PRO A 150 6.93 -12.01 11.37
N GLY A 151 8.23 -11.86 11.60
CA GLY A 151 9.24 -12.64 10.89
C GLY A 151 9.10 -14.16 11.10
N ASP A 152 8.76 -14.59 12.30
CA ASP A 152 8.52 -16.01 12.62
C ASP A 152 7.29 -16.62 11.91
N ARG A 153 6.40 -15.77 11.37
CA ARG A 153 5.24 -16.14 10.57
C ARG A 153 5.49 -16.06 9.05
N MET A 154 6.69 -15.65 8.63
CA MET A 154 7.07 -15.70 7.21
C MET A 154 7.11 -17.14 6.72
N TYR A 155 6.61 -17.39 5.51
CA TYR A 155 6.62 -18.73 4.91
C TYR A 155 8.05 -19.23 4.68
N SER A 156 8.90 -18.37 4.09
CA SER A 156 10.31 -18.70 3.86
C SER A 156 11.10 -18.67 5.17
N ALA A 157 11.74 -19.80 5.50
CA ALA A 157 12.61 -19.95 6.66
C ALA A 157 13.76 -18.90 6.67
N GLN A 158 14.25 -18.52 5.50
CA GLN A 158 15.35 -17.56 5.33
C GLN A 158 14.93 -16.11 5.66
N ALA A 159 13.62 -15.82 5.71
CA ALA A 159 13.10 -14.48 5.98
C ALA A 159 12.75 -14.23 7.46
N ARG A 160 12.83 -15.22 8.32
CA ARG A 160 12.26 -15.17 9.69
C ARG A 160 12.87 -14.13 10.63
N LYS A 161 14.01 -13.54 10.27
CA LYS A 161 14.63 -12.45 11.02
C LYS A 161 14.09 -11.07 10.67
N ILE A 162 13.25 -10.99 9.62
CA ILE A 162 12.68 -9.74 9.10
C ILE A 162 11.17 -9.78 9.29
N SER A 163 10.63 -8.81 10.00
CA SER A 163 9.19 -8.56 10.05
C SER A 163 8.80 -7.54 8.99
N ASN A 164 7.55 -7.62 8.53
CA ASN A 164 7.07 -6.80 7.43
C ASN A 164 5.69 -6.23 7.75
N ALA A 165 5.42 -5.02 7.28
CA ALA A 165 4.07 -4.46 7.19
C ALA A 165 3.78 -4.14 5.72
N GLY A 166 2.57 -4.42 5.27
CA GLY A 166 2.11 -4.12 3.91
C GLY A 166 0.74 -3.48 3.91
N ALA A 167 0.48 -2.56 2.99
CA ALA A 167 -0.84 -1.99 2.81
C ALA A 167 -1.15 -1.79 1.33
N PRO A 168 -2.38 -2.15 0.89
CA PRO A 168 -2.81 -1.99 -0.49
C PRO A 168 -3.14 -0.52 -0.78
N VAL A 169 -2.84 -0.08 -2.00
CA VAL A 169 -3.27 1.20 -2.57
C VAL A 169 -4.42 0.94 -3.51
N PHE A 170 -5.52 1.65 -3.34
CA PHE A 170 -6.75 1.45 -4.12
C PHE A 170 -6.90 2.45 -5.25
N SER A 171 -7.65 2.03 -6.27
CA SER A 171 -8.16 2.91 -7.32
C SER A 171 -9.18 3.91 -6.77
N LEU A 172 -9.56 4.87 -7.60
CA LEU A 172 -10.45 5.99 -7.28
C LEU A 172 -11.81 5.54 -6.73
N ASP A 173 -12.38 4.52 -7.34
CA ASP A 173 -13.65 3.90 -6.95
C ASP A 173 -13.52 2.97 -5.72
N GLY A 174 -12.28 2.73 -5.24
CA GLY A 174 -12.00 1.80 -4.15
C GLY A 174 -12.20 0.33 -4.53
N GLY A 175 -12.63 0.05 -5.76
CA GLY A 175 -12.96 -1.31 -6.21
C GLY A 175 -11.75 -2.15 -6.61
N ARG A 176 -10.65 -1.53 -7.08
CA ARG A 176 -9.47 -2.21 -7.58
C ARG A 176 -8.23 -1.86 -6.76
N VAL A 177 -7.39 -2.84 -6.47
CA VAL A 177 -6.05 -2.62 -5.91
C VAL A 177 -5.10 -2.25 -7.06
N LEU A 178 -4.36 -1.15 -6.91
CA LEU A 178 -3.34 -0.69 -7.86
C LEU A 178 -1.97 -1.25 -7.53
N GLY A 179 -1.72 -1.56 -6.27
CA GLY A 179 -0.46 -2.08 -5.78
C GLY A 179 -0.41 -2.09 -4.27
N ALA A 180 0.78 -2.32 -3.73
CA ALA A 180 1.02 -2.34 -2.29
C ALA A 180 2.31 -1.60 -1.93
N ILE A 181 2.27 -0.90 -0.80
CA ILE A 181 3.46 -0.36 -0.14
C ILE A 181 3.82 -1.29 1.00
N SER A 182 5.08 -1.63 1.15
CA SER A 182 5.58 -2.42 2.28
C SER A 182 6.74 -1.73 3.00
N LEU A 183 6.84 -2.00 4.30
CA LEU A 183 7.93 -1.60 5.17
C LEU A 183 8.47 -2.85 5.86
N SER A 184 9.76 -3.01 5.88
CA SER A 184 10.46 -4.17 6.43
C SER A 184 11.59 -3.73 7.35
N GLY A 185 11.81 -4.47 8.41
CA GLY A 185 12.86 -4.22 9.38
C GLY A 185 13.17 -5.46 10.21
N GLY A 186 14.23 -5.41 11.02
CA GLY A 186 14.52 -6.47 11.98
C GLY A 186 13.32 -6.78 12.86
N SER A 187 13.12 -8.06 13.20
CA SER A 187 11.92 -8.48 13.97
C SER A 187 11.88 -7.89 15.38
N ASP A 188 13.00 -7.45 15.92
CA ASP A 188 13.14 -6.73 17.17
C ASP A 188 12.77 -5.24 17.09
N MET A 189 12.79 -4.68 15.86
CA MET A 189 12.49 -3.28 15.60
C MET A 189 11.06 -3.03 15.10
N MET A 190 10.42 -4.07 14.57
CA MET A 190 9.10 -4.00 13.95
C MET A 190 8.00 -4.39 14.94
N HIS A 191 7.02 -3.51 15.10
CA HIS A 191 5.86 -3.73 15.96
C HIS A 191 4.56 -3.44 15.19
N ILE A 192 3.43 -3.83 15.75
CA ILE A 192 2.11 -3.59 15.15
C ILE A 192 1.85 -2.09 14.85
N HIS A 193 2.48 -1.18 15.60
CA HIS A 193 2.39 0.27 15.33
C HIS A 193 2.98 0.66 13.97
N THR A 194 3.98 -0.10 13.48
CA THR A 194 4.59 0.12 12.16
C THR A 194 3.58 -0.07 11.02
N LEU A 195 2.57 -0.91 11.23
CA LEU A 195 1.45 -1.05 10.30
C LEU A 195 0.71 0.27 10.08
N GLY A 196 0.58 1.10 11.11
CA GLY A 196 -0.04 2.42 11.02
C GLY A 196 0.67 3.35 10.04
N LEU A 197 2.00 3.32 10.00
CA LEU A 197 2.81 4.13 9.06
C LEU A 197 2.57 3.71 7.60
N VAL A 198 2.60 2.41 7.33
CA VAL A 198 2.42 1.87 5.97
C VAL A 198 0.99 2.09 5.49
N ARG A 199 0.01 1.85 6.36
CA ARG A 199 -1.40 2.12 6.10
C ARG A 199 -1.61 3.60 5.75
N GLN A 200 -1.09 4.52 6.56
CA GLN A 200 -1.21 5.95 6.32
C GLN A 200 -0.56 6.35 4.98
N ALA A 201 0.61 5.80 4.65
CA ALA A 201 1.25 6.04 3.36
C ALA A 201 0.36 5.60 2.18
N ALA A 202 -0.21 4.39 2.24
CA ALA A 202 -1.10 3.87 1.22
C ALA A 202 -2.42 4.67 1.09
N GLU A 203 -3.02 5.08 2.21
CA GLU A 203 -4.21 5.93 2.25
C GLU A 203 -3.93 7.33 1.68
N THR A 204 -2.75 7.90 1.95
CA THR A 204 -2.32 9.19 1.38
C THR A 204 -2.22 9.10 -0.14
N VAL A 205 -1.56 8.07 -0.68
CA VAL A 205 -1.47 7.86 -2.14
C VAL A 205 -2.87 7.69 -2.75
N THR A 206 -3.74 6.89 -2.14
CA THR A 206 -5.12 6.70 -2.58
C THR A 206 -5.89 8.03 -2.63
N SER A 207 -5.73 8.86 -1.61
CA SER A 207 -6.39 10.18 -1.53
C SER A 207 -5.86 11.15 -2.57
N GLN A 208 -4.55 11.17 -2.81
CA GLN A 208 -3.92 12.00 -3.85
C GLN A 208 -4.35 11.58 -5.26
N LEU A 209 -4.50 10.27 -5.52
CA LEU A 209 -5.04 9.76 -6.78
C LEU A 209 -6.47 10.27 -7.00
N ARG A 210 -7.34 10.18 -5.98
CA ARG A 210 -8.73 10.67 -6.04
C ARG A 210 -8.79 12.16 -6.33
N GLU A 211 -7.99 12.96 -5.65
CA GLU A 211 -7.99 14.41 -5.84
C GLU A 211 -7.52 14.81 -7.25
N ARG A 212 -6.47 14.16 -7.78
CA ARG A 212 -6.00 14.41 -9.16
C ARG A 212 -7.08 14.10 -10.20
N GLU A 213 -7.82 13.02 -10.06
CA GLU A 213 -8.88 12.70 -11.02
C GLU A 213 -10.05 13.67 -10.90
N ARG A 214 -10.44 14.04 -9.69
CA ARG A 214 -11.46 15.05 -9.46
C ARG A 214 -11.12 16.39 -10.14
N ILE A 215 -9.87 16.82 -10.02
CA ILE A 215 -9.37 18.05 -10.70
C ILE A 215 -9.47 17.87 -12.21
N ARG A 216 -9.09 16.71 -12.74
CA ARG A 216 -9.15 16.39 -14.17
C ARG A 216 -10.59 16.42 -14.69
N GLU A 217 -11.51 15.78 -13.99
CA GLU A 217 -12.94 15.79 -14.34
C GLU A 217 -13.53 17.19 -14.37
N LEU A 218 -13.21 18.01 -13.34
CA LEU A 218 -13.64 19.40 -13.29
C LEU A 218 -13.05 20.24 -14.44
N ALA A 219 -11.79 20.02 -14.81
CA ALA A 219 -11.16 20.72 -15.92
C ALA A 219 -11.85 20.39 -17.26
N ILE A 220 -12.14 19.10 -17.51
CA ILE A 220 -12.87 18.63 -18.70
C ILE A 220 -14.28 19.26 -18.74
N LYS A 221 -15.00 19.21 -17.63
CA LYS A 221 -16.35 19.80 -17.53
C LYS A 221 -16.34 21.31 -17.81
N ASN A 222 -15.37 22.05 -17.24
CA ASN A 222 -15.23 23.48 -17.48
C ASN A 222 -14.89 23.78 -18.95
N GLN A 223 -14.04 22.99 -19.59
CA GLN A 223 -13.70 23.12 -20.99
C GLN A 223 -14.94 22.90 -21.88
N TYR A 224 -15.74 21.87 -21.58
CA TYR A 224 -16.98 21.60 -22.28
C TYR A 224 -18.00 22.73 -22.13
N MET A 225 -18.18 23.25 -20.90
CA MET A 225 -19.08 24.40 -20.65
C MET A 225 -18.66 25.66 -21.40
N ARG A 226 -17.35 25.97 -21.47
CA ARG A 226 -16.85 27.11 -22.26
C ARG A 226 -17.15 26.92 -23.73
N ALA A 227 -16.93 25.75 -24.31
CA ALA A 227 -17.23 25.43 -25.70
C ALA A 227 -18.72 25.61 -26.03
N LEU A 228 -19.63 25.25 -25.13
CA LEU A 228 -21.08 25.45 -25.29
C LEU A 228 -21.42 26.95 -25.30
N VAL A 229 -20.92 27.72 -24.35
CA VAL A 229 -21.16 29.19 -24.27
C VAL A 229 -20.65 29.92 -25.53
N GLU A 230 -19.46 29.53 -26.03
CA GLU A 230 -18.91 30.10 -27.28
C GLU A 230 -19.72 29.71 -28.52
N SER A 231 -20.30 28.50 -28.54
CA SER A 231 -21.20 28.04 -29.61
C SER A 231 -22.51 28.83 -29.66
N ASP A 232 -23.14 29.03 -28.49
CA ASP A 232 -24.40 29.78 -28.36
C ASP A 232 -24.21 31.29 -28.73
N SER A 233 -23.07 31.89 -28.37
CA SER A 233 -22.79 33.27 -28.70
C SER A 233 -22.54 33.52 -30.20
N ARG A 234 -22.14 32.50 -30.96
CA ARG A 234 -22.00 32.59 -32.44
C ARG A 234 -23.33 32.38 -33.19
N GLY A 235 -24.34 31.76 -32.55
CA GLY A 235 -25.66 31.54 -33.13
C GLY A 235 -26.63 32.72 -33.05
N ILE A 236 -26.26 33.83 -32.37
CA ILE A 236 -27.10 35.02 -32.17
C ILE A 236 -26.79 36.16 -33.16
N VAL A 237 -25.84 35.95 -34.09
CA VAL A 237 -25.48 36.94 -35.12
C VAL A 237 -25.91 36.43 -36.50
N THR A 238 -27.25 36.35 -36.72
CA THR A 238 -27.89 36.30 -38.07
C THR A 238 -29.20 37.01 -38.04
#